data_d6c202c4f47f9732ff32b2da0ec0cd8c
#
_entry.id   d6c202c4f47f9732ff32b2da0ec0cd8c
#
_cell.length_a   1.000
_cell.length_b   1.000
_cell.length_c   1.000
_cell.angle_alpha   90.00
_cell.angle_beta   90.00
_cell.angle_gamma   90.00
#
_symmetry.space_group_name_H-M   'P 1'
#
loop_
_entity.id
_entity.type
_entity.pdbx_description
1 polymer ?
#
loop_
_entity_poly.entity_id
_entity_poly.type
_entity_poly.pdbx_seq_one_letter_code
_entity_poly.pdbx_strand_id
1 'polypeptide(L)'
;VEIIMTQRFTPKLKGGLAALLMLSAASASATSQINALFMTQAAYSENDIRAMTQDFEKQHPDVKVNLEFVPYEALHDKIVAAKGAGGNGYDVVLFDAIWPAEFTRFDLLQDVSSRITPEEKEKVFPGALSTVVYKGKTLGMPWILDTKYLYYNKAMLAKAGITDVPQTWQQVMDDAKIIKQKNIVKYPLVWSWSQAEALVCDYTTLVSGFGGEFYQNGKLNFTSPASLKALNLMKSSLDQGLSNPASREYLEEDVRKSFSNGDAAFALNWTYMYNMANDPKQSKVAGDVGILPAPGDAPGKVGAVNGSMGLGIAKGSEHPEQAWQFITYMTSQPVQNQYAKLSLPIWKSSYQDEAVKKDQESLIAAADKSLNVMLSRPETADYSRLSNTLQQELQQVLLGKTPAQDAMATVDKSAARLR
;
A
#
# COMPACT_ATOMS: atom_id res chain seq x y z
N VAL A 1 -6.37 40.97 97.45
CA VAL A 1 -7.67 41.61 97.66
C VAL A 1 -8.44 41.55 96.37
N GLU A 2 -9.39 40.62 96.32
CA GLU A 2 -10.82 40.76 96.10
C GLU A 2 -11.20 41.12 94.66
N ILE A 3 -12.20 40.62 94.06
CA ILE A 3 -13.40 39.84 94.34
C ILE A 3 -14.05 39.65 92.96
N ILE A 4 -14.44 38.44 92.60
CA ILE A 4 -15.67 37.87 92.03
C ILE A 4 -16.59 38.87 91.25
N MET A 5 -16.97 38.53 90.06
CA MET A 5 -18.40 38.22 89.77
C MET A 5 -18.58 37.55 88.40
N THR A 6 -19.30 36.47 88.48
CA THR A 6 -19.86 35.66 87.42
C THR A 6 -21.04 36.38 86.71
N GLN A 7 -21.13 36.31 85.42
CA GLN A 7 -22.45 36.25 84.76
C GLN A 7 -22.47 35.31 83.54
N ARG A 8 -23.37 34.40 83.63
CA ARG A 8 -23.79 33.49 82.55
C ARG A 8 -24.61 34.26 81.51
N PHE A 9 -24.31 34.05 80.24
CA PHE A 9 -25.27 34.27 79.22
C PHE A 9 -25.21 33.11 78.16
N THR A 10 -26.36 32.54 77.90
CA THR A 10 -26.66 31.42 77.04
C THR A 10 -26.59 31.74 75.55
N PRO A 11 -26.38 30.73 74.68
CA PRO A 11 -26.07 30.93 73.30
C PRO A 11 -27.30 31.11 72.39
N LYS A 12 -27.19 32.01 71.40
CA LYS A 12 -28.08 32.05 70.27
C LYS A 12 -27.43 31.36 69.08
N LEU A 13 -28.00 30.23 68.70
CA LEU A 13 -27.79 29.59 67.41
C LEU A 13 -28.03 30.58 66.28
N LYS A 14 -27.08 30.86 65.44
CA LYS A 14 -27.28 31.34 64.06
C LYS A 14 -26.55 30.42 63.12
N GLY A 15 -27.37 29.75 62.28
CA GLY A 15 -26.92 28.85 61.25
C GLY A 15 -25.95 29.52 60.25
N GLY A 16 -24.79 28.99 60.17
CA GLY A 16 -23.84 29.30 59.11
C GLY A 16 -23.90 28.21 58.09
N LEU A 17 -24.41 28.56 56.92
CA LEU A 17 -24.44 27.74 55.72
C LEU A 17 -22.99 27.44 55.30
N ALA A 18 -22.51 26.23 55.55
CA ALA A 18 -21.25 25.75 55.03
C ALA A 18 -21.45 25.46 53.52
N ALA A 19 -21.05 26.40 52.70
CA ALA A 19 -20.94 26.16 51.27
C ALA A 19 -19.80 25.16 51.03
N LEU A 20 -20.18 23.89 50.75
CA LEU A 20 -19.26 22.88 50.23
C LEU A 20 -18.90 23.29 48.80
N LEU A 21 -17.76 23.97 48.64
CA LEU A 21 -17.09 24.13 47.35
C LEU A 21 -16.59 22.73 46.94
N MET A 22 -17.40 21.99 46.15
CA MET A 22 -16.88 20.88 45.36
C MET A 22 -15.90 21.48 44.31
N LEU A 23 -14.64 21.46 44.60
CA LEU A 23 -13.63 21.52 43.58
C LEU A 23 -13.78 20.23 42.75
N SER A 24 -14.50 20.34 41.65
CA SER A 24 -14.35 19.40 40.53
C SER A 24 -12.91 19.60 40.02
N ALA A 25 -12.00 18.81 40.52
CA ALA A 25 -10.70 18.61 39.88
C ALA A 25 -11.00 18.02 38.50
N ALA A 26 -11.13 18.87 37.50
CA ALA A 26 -10.97 18.44 36.14
C ALA A 26 -9.54 17.88 36.06
N SER A 27 -9.43 16.56 36.16
CA SER A 27 -8.18 15.89 35.83
C SER A 27 -7.88 16.27 34.38
N ALA A 28 -7.00 17.24 34.19
CA ALA A 28 -6.40 17.48 32.89
C ALA A 28 -5.68 16.17 32.55
N SER A 29 -6.34 15.33 31.74
CA SER A 29 -5.71 14.12 31.21
C SER A 29 -4.47 14.59 30.49
N ALA A 30 -3.30 14.12 30.91
CA ALA A 30 -2.05 14.47 30.24
C ALA A 30 -2.17 14.03 28.77
N THR A 31 -1.92 14.94 27.83
CA THR A 31 -1.95 14.63 26.41
C THR A 31 -0.85 13.61 26.10
N SER A 32 -1.24 12.45 25.62
CA SER A 32 -0.29 11.44 25.15
C SER A 32 0.22 11.83 23.77
N GLN A 33 1.51 11.66 23.57
CA GLN A 33 2.19 11.95 22.31
C GLN A 33 2.65 10.65 21.69
N ILE A 34 2.22 10.34 20.45
CA ILE A 34 2.65 9.16 19.70
C ILE A 34 3.37 9.58 18.42
N ASN A 35 4.33 8.77 18.01
CA ASN A 35 5.11 8.97 16.79
C ASN A 35 4.69 7.95 15.74
N ALA A 36 4.35 8.42 14.55
CA ALA A 36 3.91 7.57 13.44
C ALA A 36 4.78 7.76 12.19
N LEU A 37 5.22 6.66 11.61
CA LEU A 37 6.06 6.64 10.42
C LEU A 37 5.26 6.18 9.21
N PHE A 38 5.25 7.02 8.17
CA PHE A 38 4.59 6.78 6.89
C PHE A 38 5.57 6.98 5.74
N MET A 39 5.15 6.61 4.53
CA MET A 39 5.87 6.99 3.32
C MET A 39 5.31 8.28 2.71
N THR A 40 6.16 9.00 1.96
CA THR A 40 5.83 10.31 1.37
C THR A 40 4.69 10.25 0.35
N GLN A 41 4.62 9.18 -0.41
CA GLN A 41 3.55 8.93 -1.38
C GLN A 41 3.37 7.43 -1.55
N ALA A 42 2.21 6.93 -1.12
CA ALA A 42 1.75 5.59 -1.46
C ALA A 42 0.45 5.71 -2.27
N ALA A 43 -0.66 5.38 -1.63
CA ALA A 43 -1.98 5.75 -2.11
C ALA A 43 -2.30 7.19 -1.68
N TYR A 44 -1.99 7.50 -0.43
CA TYR A 44 -2.23 8.81 0.18
C TYR A 44 -0.96 9.68 0.13
N SER A 45 -1.13 10.99 -0.09
CA SER A 45 -0.06 11.97 0.06
C SER A 45 0.18 12.32 1.53
N GLU A 46 1.29 13.01 1.82
CA GLU A 46 1.54 13.55 3.16
C GLU A 46 0.39 14.45 3.63
N ASN A 47 -0.16 15.28 2.73
CA ASN A 47 -1.26 16.19 3.05
C ASN A 47 -2.53 15.44 3.41
N ASP A 48 -2.83 14.33 2.73
CA ASP A 48 -3.98 13.49 3.04
C ASP A 48 -3.85 12.86 4.44
N ILE A 49 -2.68 12.32 4.75
CA ILE A 49 -2.39 11.71 6.06
C ILE A 49 -2.43 12.74 7.17
N ARG A 50 -1.92 13.96 6.92
CA ARG A 50 -2.03 15.08 7.87
C ARG A 50 -3.47 15.48 8.12
N ALA A 51 -4.31 15.54 7.08
CA ALA A 51 -5.73 15.84 7.21
C ALA A 51 -6.47 14.77 8.04
N MET A 52 -6.26 13.49 7.74
CA MET A 52 -6.81 12.37 8.53
C MET A 52 -6.38 12.45 9.99
N THR A 53 -5.11 12.77 10.23
CA THR A 53 -4.54 12.88 11.59
C THR A 53 -5.14 14.06 12.36
N GLN A 54 -5.34 15.21 11.72
CA GLN A 54 -6.00 16.35 12.35
C GLN A 54 -7.44 16.03 12.73
N ASP A 55 -8.16 15.30 11.90
CA ASP A 55 -9.54 14.89 12.21
C ASP A 55 -9.59 13.84 13.35
N PHE A 56 -8.62 12.94 13.42
CA PHE A 56 -8.42 12.05 14.56
C PHE A 56 -8.18 12.85 15.85
N GLU A 57 -7.26 13.80 15.84
CA GLU A 57 -6.91 14.61 17.02
C GLU A 57 -8.09 15.48 17.52
N LYS A 58 -9.01 15.90 16.64
CA LYS A 58 -10.25 16.59 17.05
C LYS A 58 -11.18 15.66 17.83
N GLN A 59 -11.22 14.37 17.47
CA GLN A 59 -12.06 13.36 18.15
C GLN A 59 -11.37 12.79 19.39
N HIS A 60 -10.04 12.86 19.46
CA HIS A 60 -9.19 12.37 20.54
C HIS A 60 -8.25 13.49 21.04
N PRO A 61 -8.78 14.53 21.72
CA PRO A 61 -7.98 15.70 22.12
C PRO A 61 -6.88 15.38 23.14
N ASP A 62 -6.94 14.22 23.76
CA ASP A 62 -5.96 13.65 24.67
C ASP A 62 -4.77 12.96 23.97
N VAL A 63 -4.81 12.84 22.63
CA VAL A 63 -3.74 12.21 21.84
C VAL A 63 -3.21 13.19 20.79
N LYS A 64 -1.90 13.32 20.70
CA LYS A 64 -1.19 14.03 19.64
C LYS A 64 -0.33 13.07 18.84
N VAL A 65 -0.33 13.23 17.53
CA VAL A 65 0.42 12.36 16.61
C VAL A 65 1.49 13.15 15.88
N ASN A 66 2.74 12.80 16.13
CA ASN A 66 3.88 13.31 15.37
C ASN A 66 4.07 12.43 14.13
N LEU A 67 3.97 13.03 12.96
CA LEU A 67 4.10 12.34 11.69
C LEU A 67 5.51 12.50 11.13
N GLU A 68 6.13 11.40 10.75
CA GLU A 68 7.34 11.36 9.93
C GLU A 68 7.04 10.67 8.61
N PHE A 69 7.58 11.22 7.53
CA PHE A 69 7.43 10.68 6.18
C PHE A 69 8.78 10.42 5.54
N VAL A 70 8.93 9.26 4.92
CA VAL A 70 10.14 8.86 4.21
C VAL A 70 9.79 8.25 2.86
N PRO A 71 10.70 8.26 1.86
CA PRO A 71 10.54 7.46 0.65
C PRO A 71 10.39 5.97 1.00
N TYR A 72 9.67 5.22 0.14
CA TYR A 72 9.46 3.78 0.34
C TYR A 72 10.77 3.03 0.60
N GLU A 73 11.81 3.34 -0.15
CA GLU A 73 13.13 2.68 -0.08
C GLU A 73 13.81 2.84 1.29
N ALA A 74 13.44 3.88 2.05
CA ALA A 74 13.99 4.14 3.38
C ALA A 74 13.10 3.62 4.53
N LEU A 75 11.84 3.24 4.22
CA LEU A 75 10.85 2.90 5.25
C LEU A 75 11.25 1.67 6.07
N HIS A 76 11.65 0.60 5.41
CA HIS A 76 12.10 -0.64 6.04
C HIS A 76 13.27 -0.39 6.99
N ASP A 77 14.33 0.23 6.49
CA ASP A 77 15.56 0.47 7.26
C ASP A 77 15.33 1.37 8.48
N LYS A 78 14.44 2.34 8.34
CA LYS A 78 14.01 3.19 9.47
C LYS A 78 13.34 2.39 10.58
N ILE A 79 12.44 1.47 10.24
CA ILE A 79 11.74 0.61 11.21
C ILE A 79 12.74 -0.31 11.92
N VAL A 80 13.64 -0.94 11.17
CA VAL A 80 14.66 -1.85 11.70
C VAL A 80 15.65 -1.09 12.61
N ALA A 81 16.12 0.07 12.16
CA ALA A 81 17.06 0.90 12.91
C ALA A 81 16.47 1.43 14.23
N ALA A 82 15.19 1.78 14.24
CA ALA A 82 14.50 2.26 15.43
C ALA A 82 14.54 1.23 16.58
N LYS A 83 14.42 -0.06 16.27
CA LYS A 83 14.57 -1.13 17.28
C LYS A 83 15.98 -1.18 17.86
N GLY A 84 17.00 -1.06 17.01
CA GLY A 84 18.41 -1.07 17.45
C GLY A 84 18.78 0.10 18.39
N ALA A 85 18.09 1.23 18.28
CA ALA A 85 18.26 2.41 19.13
C ALA A 85 17.51 2.35 20.48
N GLY A 86 17.02 1.16 20.89
CA GLY A 86 16.30 0.97 22.17
C GLY A 86 14.78 0.91 22.04
N GLY A 87 14.26 0.88 20.82
CA GLY A 87 12.83 0.68 20.55
C GLY A 87 11.94 1.93 20.72
N ASN A 88 12.49 3.08 21.03
CA ASN A 88 11.73 4.28 21.44
C ASN A 88 11.52 5.30 20.29
N GLY A 89 11.58 4.85 19.01
CA GLY A 89 11.45 5.77 17.89
C GLY A 89 10.00 6.00 17.45
N TYR A 90 9.22 4.94 17.30
CA TYR A 90 7.87 4.98 16.76
C TYR A 90 6.88 4.19 17.62
N ASP A 91 5.61 4.62 17.57
CA ASP A 91 4.46 3.91 18.12
C ASP A 91 3.67 3.21 17.01
N VAL A 92 3.46 3.90 15.88
CA VAL A 92 2.77 3.38 14.70
C VAL A 92 3.70 3.39 13.50
N VAL A 93 3.75 2.30 12.75
CA VAL A 93 4.52 2.21 11.51
C VAL A 93 3.69 1.63 10.38
N LEU A 94 3.85 2.20 9.19
CA LEU A 94 3.40 1.63 7.94
C LEU A 94 4.37 0.52 7.53
N PHE A 95 3.84 -0.65 7.11
CA PHE A 95 4.66 -1.77 6.64
C PHE A 95 4.06 -2.47 5.43
N ASP A 96 4.93 -2.97 4.56
CA ASP A 96 4.55 -3.68 3.32
C ASP A 96 4.23 -5.15 3.60
N ALA A 97 3.38 -5.75 2.76
CA ALA A 97 3.01 -7.16 2.75
C ALA A 97 4.19 -8.15 2.72
N ILE A 98 5.36 -7.69 2.29
CA ILE A 98 6.59 -8.50 2.19
C ILE A 98 7.39 -8.59 3.49
N TRP A 99 7.07 -7.78 4.52
CA TRP A 99 7.87 -7.70 5.75
C TRP A 99 7.36 -8.50 6.95
N PRO A 100 6.11 -9.00 7.01
CA PRO A 100 5.62 -9.72 8.19
C PRO A 100 6.48 -10.90 8.64
N ALA A 101 7.07 -11.66 7.72
CA ALA A 101 7.97 -12.77 8.05
C ALA A 101 9.23 -12.29 8.79
N GLU A 102 9.89 -11.27 8.27
CA GLU A 102 11.07 -10.66 8.87
C GLU A 102 10.72 -9.98 10.20
N PHE A 103 9.64 -9.20 10.22
CA PHE A 103 9.20 -8.47 11.41
C PHE A 103 8.78 -9.39 12.55
N THR A 104 8.24 -10.57 12.22
CA THR A 104 7.98 -11.61 13.22
C THR A 104 9.28 -12.24 13.74
N ARG A 105 10.24 -12.52 12.85
CA ARG A 105 11.53 -13.11 13.22
C ARG A 105 12.33 -12.20 14.17
N PHE A 106 12.32 -10.90 13.91
CA PHE A 106 13.04 -9.91 14.71
C PHE A 106 12.20 -9.24 15.79
N ASP A 107 10.94 -9.65 15.97
CA ASP A 107 10.03 -9.11 16.99
C ASP A 107 9.92 -7.57 16.93
N LEU A 108 9.63 -7.03 15.74
CA LEU A 108 9.58 -5.59 15.50
C LEU A 108 8.22 -4.97 15.80
N LEU A 109 7.13 -5.72 15.66
CA LEU A 109 5.76 -5.27 15.88
C LEU A 109 5.06 -6.08 16.96
N GLN A 110 4.06 -5.48 17.60
CA GLN A 110 3.20 -6.19 18.54
C GLN A 110 2.24 -7.13 17.81
N ASP A 111 1.96 -8.28 18.40
CA ASP A 111 0.87 -9.16 17.96
C ASP A 111 -0.46 -8.56 18.43
N VAL A 112 -1.28 -8.15 17.48
CA VAL A 112 -2.59 -7.55 17.72
C VAL A 112 -3.75 -8.52 17.44
N SER A 113 -3.48 -9.82 17.34
CA SER A 113 -4.49 -10.84 17.03
C SER A 113 -5.73 -10.78 17.92
N SER A 114 -5.56 -10.46 19.20
CA SER A 114 -6.64 -10.34 20.18
C SER A 114 -7.44 -9.04 20.07
N ARG A 115 -6.95 -8.06 19.32
CA ARG A 115 -7.59 -6.73 19.15
C ARG A 115 -8.58 -6.69 17.97
N ILE A 116 -8.54 -7.68 17.09
CA ILE A 116 -9.39 -7.76 15.89
C ILE A 116 -10.34 -8.93 16.05
N THR A 117 -11.63 -8.65 16.11
CA THR A 117 -12.65 -9.68 16.30
C THR A 117 -12.82 -10.57 15.06
N PRO A 118 -13.28 -11.82 15.20
CA PRO A 118 -13.60 -12.66 14.05
C PRO A 118 -14.60 -12.00 13.09
N GLU A 119 -15.58 -11.26 13.62
CA GLU A 119 -16.56 -10.53 12.83
C GLU A 119 -15.94 -9.42 11.99
N GLU A 120 -14.97 -8.66 12.52
CA GLU A 120 -14.24 -7.65 11.77
C GLU A 120 -13.42 -8.29 10.64
N LYS A 121 -12.76 -9.43 10.92
CA LYS A 121 -12.00 -10.18 9.90
C LYS A 121 -12.87 -10.63 8.74
N GLU A 122 -14.11 -11.05 8.99
CA GLU A 122 -15.05 -11.45 7.93
C GLU A 122 -15.48 -10.30 7.03
N LYS A 123 -15.50 -9.07 7.54
CA LYS A 123 -15.88 -7.85 6.80
C LYS A 123 -14.76 -7.32 5.90
N VAL A 124 -13.53 -7.73 6.13
CA VAL A 124 -12.33 -7.29 5.39
C VAL A 124 -12.02 -8.29 4.27
N PHE A 125 -11.46 -7.81 3.17
CA PHE A 125 -11.00 -8.68 2.09
C PHE A 125 -9.91 -9.62 2.59
N PRO A 126 -9.97 -10.93 2.26
CA PRO A 126 -8.95 -11.91 2.66
C PRO A 126 -7.54 -11.52 2.23
N GLY A 127 -7.39 -10.96 1.02
CA GLY A 127 -6.10 -10.49 0.51
C GLY A 127 -5.53 -9.31 1.31
N ALA A 128 -6.39 -8.43 1.85
CA ALA A 128 -5.95 -7.38 2.76
C ALA A 128 -5.49 -7.96 4.10
N LEU A 129 -6.25 -8.91 4.67
CA LEU A 129 -5.87 -9.56 5.94
C LEU A 129 -4.57 -10.35 5.81
N SER A 130 -4.37 -11.06 4.70
CA SER A 130 -3.13 -11.83 4.48
C SER A 130 -1.88 -10.95 4.54
N THR A 131 -1.99 -9.68 4.19
CA THR A 131 -0.91 -8.68 4.24
C THR A 131 -0.31 -8.50 5.63
N VAL A 132 -1.10 -8.65 6.68
CA VAL A 132 -0.70 -8.37 8.07
C VAL A 132 -0.55 -9.63 8.93
N VAL A 133 -0.79 -10.81 8.37
CA VAL A 133 -0.76 -12.08 9.10
C VAL A 133 0.45 -12.92 8.68
N TYR A 134 1.19 -13.43 9.67
CA TYR A 134 2.27 -14.39 9.45
C TYR A 134 2.31 -15.43 10.56
N LYS A 135 2.26 -16.71 10.21
CA LYS A 135 2.32 -17.86 11.17
C LYS A 135 1.38 -17.70 12.37
N GLY A 136 0.14 -17.28 12.09
CA GLY A 136 -0.92 -17.14 13.10
C GLY A 136 -0.85 -15.86 13.93
N LYS A 137 0.16 -15.01 13.75
CA LYS A 137 0.24 -13.68 14.35
C LYS A 137 -0.32 -12.64 13.42
N THR A 138 -1.06 -11.67 13.97
CA THR A 138 -1.54 -10.50 13.25
C THR A 138 -0.73 -9.29 13.69
N LEU A 139 0.05 -8.71 12.77
CA LEU A 139 1.02 -7.66 13.08
C LEU A 139 0.46 -6.23 12.99
N GLY A 140 -0.79 -6.09 12.58
CA GLY A 140 -1.43 -4.79 12.44
C GLY A 140 -2.80 -4.90 11.79
N MET A 141 -3.35 -3.75 11.39
CA MET A 141 -4.58 -3.65 10.61
C MET A 141 -4.23 -3.34 9.15
N PRO A 142 -4.82 -4.01 8.15
CA PRO A 142 -4.64 -3.62 6.75
C PRO A 142 -5.11 -2.18 6.57
N TRP A 143 -4.39 -1.41 5.76
CA TRP A 143 -4.73 0.00 5.52
C TRP A 143 -4.82 0.34 4.04
N ILE A 144 -3.86 -0.11 3.25
CA ILE A 144 -3.87 0.01 1.80
C ILE A 144 -4.14 -1.37 1.21
N LEU A 145 -5.19 -1.48 0.40
CA LEU A 145 -5.49 -2.65 -0.40
C LEU A 145 -5.23 -2.29 -1.86
N ASP A 146 -4.19 -2.85 -2.45
CA ASP A 146 -3.77 -2.43 -3.77
C ASP A 146 -3.19 -3.56 -4.62
N THR A 147 -3.34 -3.39 -5.93
CA THR A 147 -2.68 -4.15 -6.98
C THR A 147 -2.40 -3.24 -8.17
N LYS A 148 -1.66 -3.75 -9.17
CA LYS A 148 -1.40 -2.99 -10.39
C LYS A 148 -2.46 -3.28 -11.45
N TYR A 149 -2.82 -2.23 -12.19
CA TYR A 149 -3.81 -2.25 -13.28
C TYR A 149 -3.18 -1.83 -14.59
N LEU A 150 -3.76 -2.28 -15.69
CA LEU A 150 -3.43 -1.78 -17.03
C LEU A 150 -4.22 -0.49 -17.28
N TYR A 151 -3.51 0.61 -17.41
CA TYR A 151 -4.05 1.90 -17.86
C TYR A 151 -3.87 2.02 -19.36
N TYR A 152 -4.84 2.61 -20.03
CA TYR A 152 -4.74 2.86 -21.48
C TYR A 152 -5.32 4.23 -21.84
N ASN A 153 -4.74 4.82 -22.89
CA ASN A 153 -5.18 6.08 -23.44
C ASN A 153 -6.26 5.83 -24.51
N LYS A 154 -7.51 6.14 -24.20
CA LYS A 154 -8.67 5.91 -25.07
C LYS A 154 -8.53 6.63 -26.40
N ALA A 155 -8.07 7.88 -26.39
CA ALA A 155 -7.90 8.67 -27.59
C ALA A 155 -6.85 8.10 -28.53
N MET A 156 -5.72 7.57 -28.00
CA MET A 156 -4.68 6.92 -28.78
C MET A 156 -5.16 5.64 -29.43
N LEU A 157 -5.92 4.79 -28.70
CA LEU A 157 -6.51 3.58 -29.24
C LEU A 157 -7.50 3.91 -30.37
N ALA A 158 -8.39 4.88 -30.17
CA ALA A 158 -9.33 5.33 -31.16
C ALA A 158 -8.63 5.86 -32.44
N LYS A 159 -7.56 6.66 -32.25
CA LYS A 159 -6.73 7.17 -33.34
C LYS A 159 -6.03 6.07 -34.12
N ALA A 160 -5.69 4.98 -33.45
CA ALA A 160 -5.12 3.79 -34.07
C ALA A 160 -6.16 2.93 -34.80
N GLY A 161 -7.45 3.18 -34.61
CA GLY A 161 -8.56 2.36 -35.15
C GLY A 161 -8.79 1.09 -34.32
N ILE A 162 -8.31 1.06 -33.07
CA ILE A 162 -8.52 -0.05 -32.14
C ILE A 162 -9.84 0.21 -31.41
N THR A 163 -10.82 -0.65 -31.67
CA THR A 163 -12.18 -0.52 -31.14
C THR A 163 -12.40 -1.35 -29.87
N ASP A 164 -11.71 -2.47 -29.76
CA ASP A 164 -11.82 -3.38 -28.62
C ASP A 164 -10.64 -3.20 -27.66
N VAL A 165 -10.92 -3.19 -26.37
CA VAL A 165 -9.86 -3.15 -25.36
C VAL A 165 -9.13 -4.50 -25.31
N PRO A 166 -7.80 -4.50 -25.08
CA PRO A 166 -7.03 -5.73 -25.05
C PRO A 166 -7.42 -6.60 -23.85
N GLN A 167 -7.55 -7.90 -24.06
CA GLN A 167 -7.89 -8.88 -23.04
C GLN A 167 -6.71 -9.77 -22.65
N THR A 168 -5.62 -9.72 -23.42
CA THR A 168 -4.40 -10.49 -23.17
C THR A 168 -3.16 -9.61 -23.34
N TRP A 169 -2.06 -10.00 -22.73
CA TRP A 169 -0.78 -9.31 -22.96
C TRP A 169 -0.35 -9.36 -24.43
N GLN A 170 -0.68 -10.45 -25.15
CA GLN A 170 -0.39 -10.52 -26.58
C GLN A 170 -1.14 -9.43 -27.35
N GLN A 171 -2.43 -9.21 -27.03
CA GLN A 171 -3.22 -8.13 -27.64
C GLN A 171 -2.68 -6.74 -27.28
N VAL A 172 -2.24 -6.52 -26.05
CA VAL A 172 -1.56 -5.26 -25.66
C VAL A 172 -0.32 -5.02 -26.54
N MET A 173 0.49 -6.05 -26.77
CA MET A 173 1.67 -5.96 -27.62
C MET A 173 1.31 -5.70 -29.08
N ASP A 174 0.26 -6.33 -29.60
CA ASP A 174 -0.20 -6.14 -30.99
C ASP A 174 -0.79 -4.73 -31.16
N ASP A 175 -1.58 -4.24 -30.22
CA ASP A 175 -2.09 -2.87 -30.23
C ASP A 175 -0.95 -1.85 -30.15
N ALA A 176 0.04 -2.11 -29.32
CA ALA A 176 1.25 -1.27 -29.21
C ALA A 176 2.00 -1.17 -30.56
N LYS A 177 2.11 -2.27 -31.30
CA LYS A 177 2.71 -2.28 -32.64
C LYS A 177 1.92 -1.39 -33.62
N ILE A 178 0.60 -1.50 -33.62
CA ILE A 178 -0.28 -0.67 -34.48
C ILE A 178 -0.11 0.81 -34.15
N ILE A 179 -0.14 1.16 -32.86
CA ILE A 179 0.01 2.53 -32.36
C ILE A 179 1.37 3.10 -32.79
N LYS A 180 2.46 2.32 -32.66
CA LYS A 180 3.81 2.69 -33.08
C LYS A 180 3.92 2.87 -34.58
N GLN A 181 3.40 1.92 -35.37
CA GLN A 181 3.43 1.96 -36.85
C GLN A 181 2.69 3.17 -37.40
N LYS A 182 1.62 3.61 -36.74
CA LYS A 182 0.86 4.83 -37.09
C LYS A 182 1.48 6.13 -36.55
N ASN A 183 2.66 6.07 -35.94
CA ASN A 183 3.37 7.20 -35.35
C ASN A 183 2.51 8.02 -34.36
N ILE A 184 1.61 7.37 -33.61
CA ILE A 184 0.75 8.03 -32.63
C ILE A 184 1.57 8.45 -31.41
N VAL A 185 2.42 7.53 -30.93
CA VAL A 185 3.40 7.79 -29.89
C VAL A 185 4.65 6.95 -30.13
N LYS A 186 5.81 7.45 -29.73
CA LYS A 186 7.10 6.80 -30.01
C LYS A 186 7.27 5.45 -29.32
N TYR A 187 6.89 5.40 -28.03
CA TYR A 187 6.95 4.22 -27.19
C TYR A 187 5.59 3.99 -26.55
N PRO A 188 4.77 3.06 -27.08
CA PRO A 188 3.43 2.85 -26.57
C PRO A 188 3.32 2.36 -25.13
N LEU A 189 4.34 1.69 -24.61
CA LEU A 189 4.35 1.08 -23.28
C LEU A 189 5.34 1.81 -22.35
N VAL A 190 4.93 2.02 -21.10
CA VAL A 190 5.79 2.57 -20.03
C VAL A 190 5.60 1.74 -18.75
N TRP A 191 6.69 1.50 -18.04
CA TRP A 191 6.77 0.63 -16.87
C TRP A 191 7.66 1.20 -15.78
N SER A 192 7.53 0.66 -14.56
CA SER A 192 8.39 1.00 -13.41
C SER A 192 9.46 -0.07 -13.20
N TRP A 193 10.50 -0.06 -14.03
CA TRP A 193 11.54 -1.09 -14.08
C TRP A 193 12.91 -0.64 -13.55
N SER A 194 12.97 0.43 -12.76
CA SER A 194 14.16 0.74 -11.99
C SER A 194 14.56 -0.46 -11.12
N GLN A 195 15.85 -0.61 -10.81
CA GLN A 195 16.31 -1.67 -9.88
C GLN A 195 15.81 -1.37 -8.46
N ALA A 196 14.54 -1.65 -8.24
CA ALA A 196 13.79 -1.41 -7.03
C ALA A 196 12.64 -2.42 -6.90
N GLU A 197 11.90 -2.39 -5.81
CA GLU A 197 10.74 -3.27 -5.57
C GLU A 197 9.65 -3.09 -6.64
N ALA A 198 9.54 -1.90 -7.22
CA ALA A 198 8.61 -1.61 -8.32
C ALA A 198 8.76 -2.58 -9.50
N LEU A 199 10.01 -2.93 -9.88
CA LEU A 199 10.30 -3.92 -10.92
C LEU A 199 9.79 -5.31 -10.53
N VAL A 200 9.98 -5.72 -9.28
CA VAL A 200 9.50 -7.01 -8.77
C VAL A 200 7.97 -7.06 -8.81
N CYS A 201 7.29 -5.95 -8.50
CA CYS A 201 5.83 -5.87 -8.57
C CYS A 201 5.30 -6.00 -10.00
N ASP A 202 5.92 -5.33 -10.99
CA ASP A 202 5.54 -5.47 -12.40
C ASP A 202 5.76 -6.91 -12.87
N TYR A 203 6.92 -7.50 -12.56
CA TYR A 203 7.24 -8.88 -12.88
C TYR A 203 6.22 -9.87 -12.24
N THR A 204 5.90 -9.69 -10.95
CA THR A 204 4.93 -10.52 -10.23
C THR A 204 3.53 -10.43 -10.85
N THR A 205 3.12 -9.25 -11.30
CA THR A 205 1.85 -9.06 -11.99
C THR A 205 1.78 -9.89 -13.27
N LEU A 206 2.86 -9.90 -14.05
CA LEU A 206 2.95 -10.70 -15.27
C LEU A 206 2.99 -12.20 -14.97
N VAL A 207 3.77 -12.63 -13.97
CA VAL A 207 3.82 -14.05 -13.54
C VAL A 207 2.43 -14.52 -13.14
N SER A 208 1.71 -13.74 -12.33
CA SER A 208 0.32 -14.00 -11.95
C SER A 208 -0.59 -14.14 -13.17
N GLY A 209 -0.51 -13.20 -14.12
CA GLY A 209 -1.30 -13.21 -15.35
C GLY A 209 -1.05 -14.45 -16.24
N PHE A 210 0.13 -15.02 -16.16
CA PHE A 210 0.49 -16.27 -16.87
C PHE A 210 0.22 -17.53 -16.01
N GLY A 211 -0.53 -17.39 -14.91
CA GLY A 211 -0.94 -18.51 -14.06
C GLY A 211 0.20 -19.08 -13.23
N GLY A 212 1.27 -18.30 -12.99
CA GLY A 212 2.43 -18.71 -12.23
C GLY A 212 2.30 -18.43 -10.75
N GLU A 213 3.13 -19.14 -10.00
CA GLU A 213 3.37 -18.97 -8.56
C GLU A 213 4.87 -19.04 -8.31
N PHE A 214 5.33 -18.47 -7.20
CA PHE A 214 6.76 -18.52 -6.83
C PHE A 214 7.14 -19.78 -6.05
N TYR A 215 6.16 -20.52 -5.52
CA TYR A 215 6.41 -21.76 -4.80
C TYR A 215 5.97 -22.97 -5.61
N GLN A 216 6.86 -23.96 -5.72
CA GLN A 216 6.58 -25.27 -6.26
C GLN A 216 7.03 -26.33 -5.25
N ASN A 217 6.11 -27.19 -4.81
CA ASN A 217 6.39 -28.19 -3.79
C ASN A 217 7.05 -27.60 -2.51
N GLY A 218 6.62 -26.42 -2.10
CA GLY A 218 7.14 -25.72 -0.91
C GLY A 218 8.53 -25.07 -1.08
N LYS A 219 9.06 -25.04 -2.30
CA LYS A 219 10.34 -24.40 -2.64
C LYS A 219 10.13 -23.26 -3.62
N LEU A 220 10.91 -22.20 -3.48
CA LEU A 220 10.95 -21.12 -4.43
C LEU A 220 11.46 -21.60 -5.80
N ASN A 221 10.79 -21.17 -6.87
CA ASN A 221 11.09 -21.55 -8.25
C ASN A 221 10.83 -20.37 -9.19
N PHE A 222 11.87 -19.70 -9.61
CA PHE A 222 11.84 -18.59 -10.57
C PHE A 222 12.09 -19.03 -12.03
N THR A 223 12.46 -20.30 -12.25
CA THR A 223 12.61 -20.87 -13.59
C THR A 223 11.35 -21.55 -14.11
N SER A 224 10.19 -21.32 -13.48
CA SER A 224 8.90 -21.82 -13.95
C SER A 224 8.56 -21.26 -15.35
N PRO A 225 7.76 -21.98 -16.17
CA PRO A 225 7.36 -21.47 -17.48
C PRO A 225 6.71 -20.09 -17.44
N ALA A 226 5.85 -19.82 -16.45
CA ALA A 226 5.19 -18.52 -16.29
C ALA A 226 6.18 -17.41 -15.94
N SER A 227 7.14 -17.68 -15.05
CA SER A 227 8.20 -16.75 -14.67
C SER A 227 9.07 -16.36 -15.87
N LEU A 228 9.49 -17.34 -16.66
CA LEU A 228 10.30 -17.11 -17.87
C LEU A 228 9.48 -16.39 -18.96
N LYS A 229 8.20 -16.74 -19.13
CA LYS A 229 7.30 -16.07 -20.07
C LYS A 229 7.12 -14.59 -19.72
N ALA A 230 6.95 -14.28 -18.44
CA ALA A 230 6.85 -12.91 -17.96
C ALA A 230 8.11 -12.09 -18.31
N LEU A 231 9.27 -12.60 -17.96
CA LEU A 231 10.55 -11.91 -18.20
C LEU A 231 10.86 -11.77 -19.70
N ASN A 232 10.54 -12.80 -20.50
CA ASN A 232 10.71 -12.74 -21.94
C ASN A 232 9.77 -11.73 -22.60
N LEU A 233 8.53 -11.55 -22.12
CA LEU A 233 7.63 -10.51 -22.60
C LEU A 233 8.19 -9.11 -22.28
N MET A 234 8.67 -8.89 -21.07
CA MET A 234 9.31 -7.62 -20.70
C MET A 234 10.48 -7.28 -21.62
N LYS A 235 11.42 -8.22 -21.80
CA LYS A 235 12.58 -8.04 -22.68
C LYS A 235 12.18 -7.83 -24.13
N SER A 236 11.28 -8.63 -24.65
CA SER A 236 10.77 -8.54 -26.03
C SER A 236 10.12 -7.18 -26.31
N SER A 237 9.38 -6.61 -25.35
CA SER A 237 8.76 -5.29 -25.51
C SER A 237 9.80 -4.17 -25.68
N LEU A 238 10.94 -4.28 -25.02
CA LEU A 238 12.08 -3.38 -25.21
C LEU A 238 12.76 -3.60 -26.56
N ASP A 239 13.04 -4.86 -26.92
CA ASP A 239 13.73 -5.20 -28.16
C ASP A 239 12.96 -4.78 -29.41
N GLN A 240 11.63 -4.84 -29.35
CA GLN A 240 10.75 -4.37 -30.41
C GLN A 240 10.53 -2.86 -30.41
N GLY A 241 11.10 -2.13 -29.44
CA GLY A 241 10.94 -0.70 -29.29
C GLY A 241 9.50 -0.28 -28.96
N LEU A 242 8.74 -1.16 -28.32
CA LEU A 242 7.37 -0.89 -27.88
C LEU A 242 7.36 -0.27 -26.48
N SER A 243 8.26 -0.69 -25.61
CA SER A 243 8.46 -0.11 -24.29
C SER A 243 9.49 1.02 -24.34
N ASN A 244 9.18 2.10 -23.61
CA ASN A 244 10.12 3.19 -23.41
C ASN A 244 11.38 2.66 -22.70
N PRO A 245 12.59 2.78 -23.29
CA PRO A 245 13.83 2.32 -22.68
C PRO A 245 14.09 2.95 -21.30
N ALA A 246 13.62 4.17 -21.06
CA ALA A 246 13.73 4.86 -19.78
C ALA A 246 12.92 4.15 -18.66
N SER A 247 12.00 3.25 -18.99
CA SER A 247 11.31 2.43 -18.01
C SER A 247 12.26 1.68 -17.07
N ARG A 248 13.48 1.35 -17.53
CA ARG A 248 14.54 0.70 -16.72
C ARG A 248 15.10 1.59 -15.59
N GLU A 249 14.74 2.86 -15.60
CA GLU A 249 15.16 3.86 -14.61
C GLU A 249 13.95 4.50 -13.89
N TYR A 250 12.73 4.14 -14.31
CA TYR A 250 11.48 4.71 -13.79
C TYR A 250 10.98 3.99 -12.54
N LEU A 251 10.46 4.77 -11.61
CA LEU A 251 9.55 4.34 -10.56
C LEU A 251 8.09 4.66 -10.95
N GLU A 252 7.15 4.32 -10.08
CA GLU A 252 5.71 4.44 -10.36
C GLU A 252 5.27 5.89 -10.65
N GLU A 253 5.88 6.86 -9.97
CA GLU A 253 5.58 8.29 -10.21
C GLU A 253 6.07 8.76 -11.59
N ASP A 254 7.18 8.23 -12.07
CA ASP A 254 7.68 8.53 -13.43
C ASP A 254 6.75 7.95 -14.49
N VAL A 255 6.24 6.75 -14.25
CA VAL A 255 5.20 6.11 -15.09
C VAL A 255 3.93 6.96 -15.13
N ARG A 256 3.44 7.39 -13.97
CA ARG A 256 2.26 8.26 -13.88
C ARG A 256 2.45 9.55 -14.65
N LYS A 257 3.57 10.21 -14.47
CA LYS A 257 3.90 11.48 -15.17
C LYS A 257 4.00 11.27 -16.68
N SER A 258 4.70 10.21 -17.13
CA SER A 258 4.83 9.89 -18.55
C SER A 258 3.47 9.62 -19.20
N PHE A 259 2.64 8.82 -18.59
CA PHE A 259 1.28 8.55 -19.08
C PHE A 259 0.40 9.80 -19.07
N SER A 260 0.41 10.55 -17.97
CA SER A 260 -0.37 11.79 -17.81
C SER A 260 0.06 12.90 -18.78
N ASN A 261 1.30 12.88 -19.25
CA ASN A 261 1.78 13.80 -20.30
C ASN A 261 1.34 13.38 -21.72
N GLY A 262 0.82 12.17 -21.91
CA GLY A 262 0.50 11.62 -23.23
C GLY A 262 1.69 10.98 -23.94
N ASP A 263 2.71 10.58 -23.21
CA ASP A 263 3.94 9.97 -23.76
C ASP A 263 3.84 8.45 -23.90
N ALA A 264 2.75 7.83 -23.46
CA ALA A 264 2.48 6.41 -23.58
C ALA A 264 1.01 6.12 -23.84
N ALA A 265 0.72 5.02 -24.53
CA ALA A 265 -0.64 4.54 -24.77
C ALA A 265 -1.10 3.57 -23.66
N PHE A 266 -0.17 2.83 -23.08
CA PHE A 266 -0.40 1.86 -22.00
C PHE A 266 0.61 2.06 -20.87
N ALA A 267 0.13 1.87 -19.64
CA ALA A 267 0.95 1.89 -18.44
C ALA A 267 0.47 0.83 -17.44
N LEU A 268 1.38 0.26 -16.66
CA LEU A 268 1.06 -0.59 -15.51
C LEU A 268 1.34 0.21 -14.25
N ASN A 269 0.32 0.39 -13.40
CA ASN A 269 0.49 1.16 -12.17
C ASN A 269 -0.62 0.87 -11.15
N TRP A 270 -0.43 1.37 -9.93
CA TRP A 270 -1.32 1.23 -8.78
C TRP A 270 -2.62 2.04 -8.93
N THR A 271 -3.57 1.77 -8.02
CA THR A 271 -4.88 2.45 -7.95
C THR A 271 -4.80 3.98 -7.95
N TYR A 272 -3.85 4.57 -7.20
CA TYR A 272 -3.76 6.02 -7.02
C TYR A 272 -3.63 6.79 -8.34
N MET A 273 -3.03 6.19 -9.36
CA MET A 273 -2.84 6.82 -10.66
C MET A 273 -4.18 7.13 -11.36
N TYR A 274 -5.25 6.37 -11.11
CA TYR A 274 -6.50 6.51 -11.83
C TYR A 274 -7.09 7.92 -11.71
N ASN A 275 -7.28 8.39 -10.49
CA ASN A 275 -7.84 9.72 -10.25
C ASN A 275 -6.86 10.84 -10.59
N MET A 276 -5.56 10.65 -10.37
CA MET A 276 -4.53 11.64 -10.71
C MET A 276 -4.38 11.81 -12.24
N ALA A 277 -4.45 10.73 -13.01
CA ALA A 277 -4.39 10.76 -14.46
C ALA A 277 -5.67 11.35 -15.09
N ASN A 278 -6.79 11.33 -14.37
CA ASN A 278 -8.04 11.97 -14.77
C ASN A 278 -8.23 13.39 -14.23
N ASP A 279 -7.32 13.89 -13.40
CA ASP A 279 -7.35 15.27 -12.91
C ASP A 279 -6.74 16.23 -13.94
N PRO A 280 -7.53 17.15 -14.53
CA PRO A 280 -7.03 18.09 -15.55
C PRO A 280 -5.97 19.05 -15.04
N LYS A 281 -5.80 19.20 -13.72
CA LYS A 281 -4.73 20.00 -13.11
C LYS A 281 -3.36 19.29 -13.16
N GLN A 282 -3.36 17.98 -13.30
CA GLN A 282 -2.16 17.12 -13.22
C GLN A 282 -1.91 16.33 -14.49
N SER A 283 -2.88 16.25 -15.40
CA SER A 283 -2.86 15.35 -16.54
C SER A 283 -3.37 16.03 -17.82
N LYS A 284 -2.61 15.86 -18.91
CA LYS A 284 -3.01 16.28 -20.25
C LYS A 284 -3.97 15.30 -20.92
N VAL A 285 -4.13 14.10 -20.37
CA VAL A 285 -4.97 13.03 -20.90
C VAL A 285 -6.23 12.79 -20.06
N ALA A 286 -6.55 13.75 -19.18
CA ALA A 286 -7.76 13.69 -18.35
C ALA A 286 -9.02 13.51 -19.22
N GLY A 287 -9.87 12.56 -18.86
CA GLY A 287 -11.05 12.15 -19.63
C GLY A 287 -10.80 11.04 -20.66
N ASP A 288 -9.55 10.83 -21.06
CA ASP A 288 -9.15 9.77 -22.01
C ASP A 288 -8.49 8.55 -21.34
N VAL A 289 -8.56 8.47 -20.03
CA VAL A 289 -7.95 7.37 -19.25
C VAL A 289 -8.92 6.22 -19.08
N GLY A 290 -8.54 5.05 -19.62
CA GLY A 290 -9.19 3.79 -19.33
C GLY A 290 -8.38 2.96 -18.34
N ILE A 291 -9.04 2.04 -17.63
CA ILE A 291 -8.43 1.11 -16.69
C ILE A 291 -9.03 -0.29 -16.88
N LEU A 292 -8.16 -1.28 -16.84
CA LEU A 292 -8.49 -2.71 -16.92
C LEU A 292 -7.72 -3.46 -15.82
N PRO A 293 -8.19 -4.64 -15.39
CA PRO A 293 -7.28 -5.57 -14.73
C PRO A 293 -6.05 -5.79 -15.60
N ALA A 294 -4.88 -5.99 -15.01
CA ALA A 294 -3.72 -6.41 -15.79
C ALA A 294 -4.05 -7.75 -16.45
N PRO A 295 -3.87 -7.88 -17.78
CA PRO A 295 -4.29 -9.06 -18.50
C PRO A 295 -3.50 -10.33 -18.13
N GLY A 296 -4.05 -11.48 -18.48
CA GLY A 296 -3.34 -12.74 -18.52
C GLY A 296 -2.91 -13.14 -19.94
N ASP A 297 -2.72 -14.44 -20.14
CA ASP A 297 -2.36 -15.04 -21.44
C ASP A 297 -3.57 -15.54 -22.22
N ALA A 298 -4.75 -15.49 -21.63
CA ALA A 298 -6.02 -15.86 -22.29
C ALA A 298 -7.14 -14.89 -21.88
N PRO A 299 -8.17 -14.69 -22.70
CA PRO A 299 -9.32 -13.88 -22.33
C PRO A 299 -9.94 -14.33 -21.02
N GLY A 300 -10.25 -13.37 -20.14
CA GLY A 300 -10.80 -13.62 -18.80
C GLY A 300 -9.76 -14.00 -17.73
N LYS A 301 -8.51 -14.25 -18.11
CA LYS A 301 -7.38 -14.37 -17.15
C LYS A 301 -6.84 -13.00 -16.82
N VAL A 302 -6.59 -12.77 -15.55
CA VAL A 302 -6.02 -11.52 -15.06
C VAL A 302 -4.80 -11.79 -14.19
N GLY A 303 -3.87 -10.84 -14.20
CA GLY A 303 -2.71 -10.86 -13.31
C GLY A 303 -2.87 -9.80 -12.22
N ALA A 304 -2.42 -10.11 -11.03
CA ALA A 304 -2.44 -9.18 -9.92
C ALA A 304 -1.33 -9.49 -8.93
N VAL A 305 -0.64 -8.45 -8.47
CA VAL A 305 0.32 -8.53 -7.36
C VAL A 305 -0.34 -8.02 -6.08
N ASN A 306 -0.10 -8.66 -4.95
CA ASN A 306 -0.48 -8.07 -3.67
C ASN A 306 0.52 -6.99 -3.29
N GLY A 307 0.11 -5.72 -3.47
CA GLY A 307 0.86 -4.52 -3.09
C GLY A 307 0.28 -3.83 -1.86
N SER A 308 -0.49 -4.55 -1.06
CA SER A 308 -1.16 -4.01 0.11
C SER A 308 -0.20 -3.71 1.26
N MET A 309 -0.60 -2.80 2.13
CA MET A 309 0.21 -2.36 3.28
C MET A 309 -0.64 -2.29 4.54
N GLY A 310 -0.01 -2.45 5.69
CA GLY A 310 -0.66 -2.40 7.00
C GLY A 310 -0.08 -1.33 7.92
N LEU A 311 -0.84 -1.00 8.97
CA LEU A 311 -0.42 -0.18 10.10
C LEU A 311 -0.24 -1.07 11.32
N GLY A 312 0.93 -1.03 11.93
CA GLY A 312 1.27 -1.84 13.10
C GLY A 312 1.75 -1.00 14.28
N ILE A 313 1.69 -1.59 15.47
CA ILE A 313 2.23 -1.00 16.69
C ILE A 313 3.67 -1.49 16.82
N ALA A 314 4.61 -0.55 16.89
CA ALA A 314 6.02 -0.88 17.13
C ALA A 314 6.18 -1.63 18.47
N LYS A 315 7.03 -2.65 18.49
CA LYS A 315 7.20 -3.53 19.67
C LYS A 315 7.55 -2.76 20.95
N GLY A 316 8.35 -1.72 20.82
CA GLY A 316 8.80 -0.88 21.93
C GLY A 316 7.89 0.30 22.28
N SER A 317 6.69 0.40 21.69
CA SER A 317 5.77 1.49 21.98
C SER A 317 5.39 1.53 23.47
N GLU A 318 5.52 2.71 24.07
CA GLU A 318 5.06 2.98 25.44
C GLU A 318 3.57 3.43 25.48
N HIS A 319 2.97 3.64 24.29
CA HIS A 319 1.59 4.11 24.11
C HIS A 319 0.75 3.17 23.21
N PRO A 320 0.71 1.84 23.47
CA PRO A 320 0.07 0.89 22.56
C PRO A 320 -1.43 1.11 22.41
N GLU A 321 -2.11 1.62 23.44
CA GLU A 321 -3.55 1.88 23.37
C GLU A 321 -3.86 3.09 22.48
N GLN A 322 -3.10 4.18 22.62
CA GLN A 322 -3.25 5.36 21.75
C GLN A 322 -2.84 5.06 20.30
N ALA A 323 -1.79 4.26 20.11
CA ALA A 323 -1.38 3.77 18.81
C ALA A 323 -2.51 2.95 18.15
N TRP A 324 -3.15 2.07 18.90
CA TRP A 324 -4.26 1.28 18.39
C TRP A 324 -5.50 2.12 18.08
N GLN A 325 -5.83 3.12 18.91
CA GLN A 325 -6.91 4.08 18.62
C GLN A 325 -6.66 4.81 17.30
N PHE A 326 -5.43 5.25 17.06
CA PHE A 326 -5.06 5.91 15.81
C PHE A 326 -5.14 4.95 14.61
N ILE A 327 -4.62 3.73 14.73
CA ILE A 327 -4.73 2.69 13.69
C ILE A 327 -6.19 2.38 13.37
N THR A 328 -7.02 2.18 14.39
CA THR A 328 -8.45 1.90 14.22
C THR A 328 -9.17 3.03 13.50
N TYR A 329 -8.86 4.27 13.83
CA TYR A 329 -9.42 5.43 13.14
C TYR A 329 -9.01 5.46 11.67
N MET A 330 -7.70 5.37 11.38
CA MET A 330 -7.15 5.43 10.03
C MET A 330 -7.67 4.32 9.12
N THR A 331 -7.95 3.14 9.68
CA THR A 331 -8.41 1.97 8.94
C THR A 331 -9.93 1.79 8.98
N SER A 332 -10.65 2.67 9.67
CA SER A 332 -12.10 2.58 9.80
C SER A 332 -12.81 2.76 8.46
N GLN A 333 -13.95 2.10 8.29
CA GLN A 333 -14.72 2.17 7.06
C GLN A 333 -15.15 3.60 6.69
N PRO A 334 -15.63 4.46 7.62
CA PRO A 334 -15.99 5.84 7.28
C PRO A 334 -14.82 6.64 6.74
N VAL A 335 -13.63 6.54 7.35
CA VAL A 335 -12.44 7.25 6.91
C VAL A 335 -11.98 6.71 5.55
N GLN A 336 -11.92 5.40 5.37
CA GLN A 336 -11.53 4.81 4.10
C GLN A 336 -12.51 5.13 2.97
N ASN A 337 -13.81 5.16 3.22
CA ASN A 337 -14.80 5.57 2.23
C ASN A 337 -14.64 7.04 1.83
N GLN A 338 -14.35 7.92 2.79
CA GLN A 338 -14.10 9.34 2.52
C GLN A 338 -12.90 9.54 1.57
N TYR A 339 -11.88 8.70 1.69
CA TYR A 339 -10.65 8.78 0.89
C TYR A 339 -10.55 7.72 -0.21
N ALA A 340 -11.68 7.09 -0.59
CA ALA A 340 -11.72 6.00 -1.56
C ALA A 340 -11.28 6.37 -2.99
N LYS A 341 -11.15 7.68 -3.29
CA LYS A 341 -10.55 8.19 -4.54
C LYS A 341 -9.03 8.04 -4.60
N LEU A 342 -8.38 7.82 -3.45
CA LEU A 342 -6.92 7.71 -3.32
C LEU A 342 -6.48 6.25 -3.11
N SER A 343 -7.26 5.50 -2.35
CA SER A 343 -6.99 4.10 -2.05
C SER A 343 -8.29 3.33 -1.92
N LEU A 344 -8.30 2.11 -2.44
CA LEU A 344 -9.46 1.23 -2.32
C LEU A 344 -9.66 0.81 -0.85
N PRO A 345 -10.91 0.88 -0.32
CA PRO A 345 -11.19 0.43 1.03
C PRO A 345 -10.93 -1.06 1.23
N ILE A 346 -10.49 -1.43 2.43
CA ILE A 346 -10.31 -2.83 2.82
C ILE A 346 -11.63 -3.55 3.12
N TRP A 347 -12.72 -2.78 3.29
CA TRP A 347 -14.03 -3.27 3.70
C TRP A 347 -14.87 -3.71 2.52
N LYS A 348 -15.32 -4.96 2.49
CA LYS A 348 -16.13 -5.51 1.39
C LYS A 348 -17.39 -4.69 1.09
N SER A 349 -18.09 -4.23 2.14
CA SER A 349 -19.33 -3.45 1.99
C SER A 349 -19.11 -2.06 1.37
N SER A 350 -17.91 -1.50 1.45
CA SER A 350 -17.58 -0.22 0.82
C SER A 350 -17.75 -0.23 -0.70
N TYR A 351 -17.61 -1.39 -1.33
CA TYR A 351 -17.73 -1.56 -2.78
C TYR A 351 -19.19 -1.54 -3.29
N GLN A 352 -20.14 -1.54 -2.36
CA GLN A 352 -21.56 -1.34 -2.63
C GLN A 352 -22.02 0.10 -2.33
N ASP A 353 -21.16 0.92 -1.73
CA ASP A 353 -21.44 2.32 -1.42
C ASP A 353 -21.38 3.16 -2.70
N GLU A 354 -22.49 3.83 -3.04
CA GLU A 354 -22.59 4.67 -4.23
C GLU A 354 -21.63 5.86 -4.20
N ALA A 355 -21.32 6.40 -3.03
CA ALA A 355 -20.34 7.48 -2.89
C ALA A 355 -18.91 7.00 -3.19
N VAL A 356 -18.60 5.76 -2.84
CA VAL A 356 -17.31 5.13 -3.16
C VAL A 356 -17.22 4.84 -4.67
N LYS A 357 -18.28 4.34 -5.28
CA LYS A 357 -18.30 4.00 -6.71
C LYS A 357 -18.30 5.22 -7.62
N LYS A 358 -18.93 6.30 -7.21
CA LYS A 358 -19.12 7.52 -8.03
C LYS A 358 -17.81 8.00 -8.66
N ASP A 359 -17.83 8.21 -9.97
CA ASP A 359 -16.74 8.69 -10.81
C ASP A 359 -15.51 7.74 -10.87
N GLN A 360 -15.65 6.49 -10.40
CA GLN A 360 -14.62 5.46 -10.48
C GLN A 360 -15.17 4.05 -10.69
N GLU A 361 -16.31 3.95 -11.38
CA GLU A 361 -16.98 2.68 -11.65
C GLU A 361 -16.07 1.69 -12.38
N SER A 362 -15.29 2.18 -13.35
CA SER A 362 -14.33 1.36 -14.11
C SER A 362 -13.20 0.82 -13.23
N LEU A 363 -12.70 1.62 -12.30
CA LEU A 363 -11.70 1.20 -11.31
C LEU A 363 -12.29 0.11 -10.40
N ILE A 364 -13.48 0.34 -9.85
CA ILE A 364 -14.17 -0.63 -8.97
C ILE A 364 -14.41 -1.96 -9.72
N ALA A 365 -14.84 -1.91 -10.98
CA ALA A 365 -15.03 -3.10 -11.81
C ALA A 365 -13.72 -3.86 -12.08
N ALA A 366 -12.61 -3.15 -12.31
CA ALA A 366 -11.29 -3.74 -12.46
C ALA A 366 -10.79 -4.36 -11.14
N ALA A 367 -11.01 -3.66 -10.01
CA ALA A 367 -10.63 -4.12 -8.68
C ALA A 367 -11.38 -5.41 -8.30
N ASP A 368 -12.67 -5.51 -8.57
CA ASP A 368 -13.48 -6.70 -8.28
C ASP A 368 -12.90 -7.97 -8.92
N LYS A 369 -12.34 -7.85 -10.12
CA LYS A 369 -11.68 -8.95 -10.82
C LYS A 369 -10.28 -9.26 -10.30
N SER A 370 -9.52 -8.23 -9.91
CA SER A 370 -8.10 -8.34 -9.59
C SER A 370 -7.84 -8.72 -8.15
N LEU A 371 -8.58 -8.15 -7.18
CA LEU A 371 -8.34 -8.34 -5.75
C LEU A 371 -8.54 -9.78 -5.25
N ASN A 372 -9.29 -10.60 -6.01
CA ASN A 372 -9.53 -12.00 -5.68
C ASN A 372 -8.43 -12.96 -6.16
N VAL A 373 -7.50 -12.47 -7.00
CA VAL A 373 -6.46 -13.30 -7.64
C VAL A 373 -5.05 -12.78 -7.41
N MET A 374 -4.87 -11.89 -6.44
CA MET A 374 -3.57 -11.31 -6.11
C MET A 374 -2.55 -12.38 -5.74
N LEU A 375 -1.41 -12.38 -6.43
CA LEU A 375 -0.25 -13.20 -6.09
C LEU A 375 0.60 -12.45 -5.05
N SER A 376 0.85 -13.11 -3.93
CA SER A 376 1.82 -12.61 -2.96
C SER A 376 3.24 -12.79 -3.47
N ARG A 377 4.08 -11.79 -3.23
CA ARG A 377 5.54 -11.95 -3.36
C ARG A 377 6.02 -12.96 -2.30
N PRO A 378 7.18 -13.61 -2.46
CA PRO A 378 7.61 -14.68 -1.56
C PRO A 378 7.61 -14.30 -0.07
N GLU A 379 6.96 -15.10 0.76
CA GLU A 379 6.92 -14.93 2.21
C GLU A 379 8.14 -15.59 2.86
N THR A 380 9.19 -14.82 3.05
CA THR A 380 10.43 -15.26 3.73
C THR A 380 11.00 -14.15 4.59
N ALA A 381 11.62 -14.50 5.71
CA ALA A 381 12.28 -13.53 6.57
C ALA A 381 13.56 -12.92 5.95
N ASP A 382 14.04 -13.51 4.87
CA ASP A 382 15.17 -13.02 4.09
C ASP A 382 14.71 -12.33 2.78
N TYR A 383 13.47 -11.82 2.74
CA TYR A 383 12.87 -11.25 1.53
C TYR A 383 13.71 -10.12 0.92
N SER A 384 14.21 -9.20 1.73
CA SER A 384 15.05 -8.09 1.23
C SER A 384 16.26 -8.59 0.44
N ARG A 385 16.90 -9.66 0.90
CA ARG A 385 18.02 -10.29 0.19
C ARG A 385 17.56 -10.96 -1.11
N LEU A 386 16.45 -11.67 -1.07
CA LEU A 386 15.86 -12.31 -2.24
C LEU A 386 15.47 -11.27 -3.29
N SER A 387 14.76 -10.23 -2.88
CA SER A 387 14.33 -9.15 -3.75
C SER A 387 15.49 -8.44 -4.41
N ASN A 388 16.55 -8.11 -3.66
CA ASN A 388 17.75 -7.49 -4.22
C ASN A 388 18.39 -8.36 -5.33
N THR A 389 18.51 -9.67 -5.09
CA THR A 389 19.02 -10.59 -6.12
C THR A 389 18.10 -10.62 -7.34
N LEU A 390 16.78 -10.73 -7.11
CA LEU A 390 15.80 -10.77 -8.19
C LEU A 390 15.82 -9.46 -9.01
N GLN A 391 15.87 -8.30 -8.37
CA GLN A 391 15.98 -7.00 -9.03
C GLN A 391 17.22 -6.92 -9.93
N GLN A 392 18.38 -7.37 -9.42
CA GLN A 392 19.62 -7.37 -10.17
C GLN A 392 19.53 -8.27 -11.41
N GLU A 393 19.06 -9.49 -11.25
CA GLU A 393 18.97 -10.45 -12.35
C GLU A 393 17.93 -10.04 -13.39
N LEU A 394 16.77 -9.50 -12.97
CA LEU A 394 15.79 -8.92 -13.88
C LEU A 394 16.41 -7.78 -14.71
N GLN A 395 17.15 -6.87 -14.07
CA GLN A 395 17.86 -5.79 -14.77
C GLN A 395 18.90 -6.30 -15.76
N GLN A 396 19.66 -7.36 -15.43
CA GLN A 396 20.62 -7.96 -16.37
C GLN A 396 19.94 -8.45 -17.65
N VAL A 397 18.75 -9.03 -17.52
CA VAL A 397 17.97 -9.47 -18.70
C VAL A 397 17.43 -8.28 -19.48
N LEU A 398 16.84 -7.28 -18.81
CA LEU A 398 16.31 -6.08 -19.49
C LEU A 398 17.38 -5.26 -20.20
N LEU A 399 18.61 -5.30 -19.72
CA LEU A 399 19.78 -4.70 -20.36
C LEU A 399 20.37 -5.57 -21.48
N GLY A 400 19.87 -6.79 -21.70
CA GLY A 400 20.36 -7.72 -22.72
C GLY A 400 21.71 -8.38 -22.38
N LYS A 401 22.12 -8.36 -21.10
CA LYS A 401 23.40 -8.90 -20.65
C LYS A 401 23.33 -10.38 -20.30
N THR A 402 22.18 -10.88 -19.88
CA THR A 402 21.99 -12.27 -19.42
C THR A 402 20.70 -12.83 -20.00
N PRO A 403 20.66 -14.09 -20.50
CA PRO A 403 19.42 -14.75 -20.89
C PRO A 403 18.50 -14.96 -19.69
N ALA A 404 17.19 -14.91 -19.91
CA ALA A 404 16.19 -15.04 -18.85
C ALA A 404 16.34 -16.34 -18.02
N GLN A 405 16.60 -17.47 -18.69
CA GLN A 405 16.80 -18.76 -18.04
C GLN A 405 17.99 -18.74 -17.05
N ASP A 406 19.11 -18.17 -17.46
CA ASP A 406 20.34 -18.13 -16.64
C ASP A 406 20.18 -17.17 -15.45
N ALA A 407 19.56 -16.02 -15.68
CA ALA A 407 19.25 -15.04 -14.65
C ALA A 407 18.34 -15.65 -13.58
N MET A 408 17.26 -16.28 -13.98
CA MET A 408 16.31 -16.89 -13.02
C MET A 408 16.91 -18.12 -12.32
N ALA A 409 17.78 -18.89 -12.97
CA ALA A 409 18.54 -19.96 -12.33
C ALA A 409 19.49 -19.42 -11.23
N THR A 410 20.05 -18.22 -11.42
CA THR A 410 20.84 -17.54 -10.38
C THR A 410 19.98 -17.14 -9.19
N VAL A 411 18.76 -16.64 -9.44
CA VAL A 411 17.79 -16.35 -8.37
C VAL A 411 17.43 -17.62 -7.60
N ASP A 412 17.13 -18.73 -8.29
CA ASP A 412 16.81 -20.02 -7.64
C ASP A 412 17.95 -20.52 -6.74
N LYS A 413 19.19 -20.40 -7.18
CA LYS A 413 20.37 -20.73 -6.36
C LYS A 413 20.50 -19.86 -5.12
N SER A 414 20.19 -18.59 -5.23
CA SER A 414 20.16 -17.65 -4.09
C SER A 414 19.03 -18.01 -3.14
N ALA A 415 17.83 -18.25 -3.68
CA ALA A 415 16.63 -18.60 -2.92
C ALA A 415 16.81 -19.90 -2.10
N ALA A 416 17.50 -20.91 -2.67
CA ALA A 416 17.78 -22.16 -1.99
C ALA A 416 18.66 -22.02 -0.72
N ARG A 417 19.31 -20.88 -0.53
CA ARG A 417 20.16 -20.57 0.63
C ARG A 417 19.44 -19.71 1.70
N LEU A 418 18.20 -19.33 1.46
CA LEU A 418 17.39 -18.54 2.41
C LEU A 418 16.90 -19.46 3.53
N ARG A 419 16.69 -18.88 4.73
CA ARG A 419 16.24 -19.60 5.93
C ARG A 419 14.84 -19.20 6.34
#